data_b8d13e0ee8f4657e57575d987dab553f
#
_entry.id   b8d13e0ee8f4657e57575d987dab553f
#
_cell.length_a   1.000
_cell.length_b   1.000
_cell.length_c   1.000
_cell.angle_alpha   90.00
_cell.angle_beta   90.00
_cell.angle_gamma   90.00
#
_symmetry.space_group_name_H-M   'P 1'
#
loop_
_entity.id
_entity.type
_entity.pdbx_description
1 polymer ?
#
loop_
_entity_poly.entity_id
_entity_poly.type
_entity_poly.pdbx_seq_one_letter_code
_entity_poly.pdbx_strand_id
1 'polypeptide(L)'
;EYYCCADAAGFERQIIEDMDRAEALGAKYAVFHCADISNEEVLGNYALHTNEEIIRATASLINRVMRGRKYSFTLLFENLFVPGMTLINSAETELMLSLVEYENKGIMLDTGHLMAALRLNGLLTAQKEEGAADAILNVVAAHWRVKKHILGIHLHKCSLNMPIEEYTKVIAPAESFEERSAQSYARIMALDAHSPLETDAMRRVIDAIAPRYIVHELSARTPAEKAEAVRMQLKSLRGCCP
;
A
#
# COMPACT_ATOMS: atom_id res chain seq x y z
N GLU A 1 -2.63 -13.05 16.53
CA GLU A 1 -2.57 -12.13 17.69
C GLU A 1 -2.96 -10.70 17.33
N TYR A 2 -2.45 -10.14 16.21
CA TYR A 2 -2.77 -8.76 15.77
C TYR A 2 -4.27 -8.52 15.59
N TYR A 3 -4.99 -9.46 14.96
CA TYR A 3 -6.43 -9.36 14.74
C TYR A 3 -7.27 -9.94 15.88
N CYS A 4 -6.67 -10.32 16.98
CA CYS A 4 -7.36 -10.98 18.12
C CYS A 4 -8.18 -12.22 17.70
N CYS A 5 -7.79 -12.88 16.62
CA CYS A 5 -8.45 -14.06 16.08
C CYS A 5 -7.69 -15.32 16.50
N ALA A 6 -8.43 -16.34 16.94
CA ALA A 6 -7.83 -17.60 17.38
C ALA A 6 -7.39 -18.49 16.20
N ASP A 7 -8.00 -18.31 15.04
CA ASP A 7 -7.79 -19.15 13.85
C ASP A 7 -8.16 -18.43 12.55
N ALA A 8 -7.90 -19.05 11.41
CA ALA A 8 -8.23 -18.52 10.09
C ALA A 8 -9.73 -18.26 9.91
N ALA A 9 -10.60 -19.07 10.51
CA ALA A 9 -12.05 -18.86 10.42
C ALA A 9 -12.49 -17.61 11.20
N GLY A 10 -11.83 -17.33 12.32
CA GLY A 10 -12.01 -16.07 13.07
C GLY A 10 -11.61 -14.86 12.25
N PHE A 11 -10.48 -14.95 11.57
CA PHE A 11 -9.99 -13.90 10.67
C PHE A 11 -10.95 -13.66 9.50
N GLU A 12 -11.43 -14.73 8.84
CA GLU A 12 -12.44 -14.61 7.78
C GLU A 12 -13.72 -13.93 8.28
N ARG A 13 -14.21 -14.28 9.47
CA ARG A 13 -15.38 -13.62 10.07
C ARG A 13 -15.15 -12.13 10.29
N GLN A 14 -13.98 -11.75 10.79
CA GLN A 14 -13.63 -10.34 10.99
C GLN A 14 -13.68 -9.56 9.68
N ILE A 15 -13.09 -10.11 8.61
CA ILE A 15 -13.14 -9.46 7.29
C ILE A 15 -14.57 -9.32 6.79
N ILE A 16 -15.40 -10.36 6.95
CA ILE A 16 -16.82 -10.33 6.57
C ILE A 16 -17.55 -9.20 7.32
N GLU A 17 -17.35 -9.11 8.64
CA GLU A 17 -17.97 -8.06 9.45
C GLU A 17 -17.53 -6.66 9.01
N ASP A 18 -16.28 -6.47 8.65
CA ASP A 18 -15.78 -5.19 8.17
C ASP A 18 -16.37 -4.84 6.80
N MET A 19 -16.51 -5.82 5.90
CA MET A 19 -17.18 -5.62 4.60
C MET A 19 -18.67 -5.31 4.77
N ASP A 20 -19.37 -6.00 5.68
CA ASP A 20 -20.77 -5.75 6.00
C ASP A 20 -20.96 -4.34 6.59
N ARG A 21 -20.05 -3.90 7.45
CA ARG A 21 -20.04 -2.51 7.97
C ARG A 21 -19.80 -1.49 6.87
N ALA A 22 -18.85 -1.74 5.97
CA ALA A 22 -18.57 -0.87 4.83
C ALA A 22 -19.81 -0.71 3.94
N GLU A 23 -20.52 -1.80 3.64
CA GLU A 23 -21.78 -1.77 2.89
C GLU A 23 -22.86 -0.98 3.63
N ALA A 24 -23.05 -1.24 4.93
CA ALA A 24 -24.03 -0.54 5.75
C ALA A 24 -23.78 0.98 5.84
N LEU A 25 -22.51 1.41 5.79
CA LEU A 25 -22.12 2.81 5.75
C LEU A 25 -22.23 3.44 4.35
N GLY A 26 -22.56 2.68 3.33
CA GLY A 26 -22.63 3.16 1.94
C GLY A 26 -21.26 3.51 1.35
N ALA A 27 -20.22 2.79 1.76
CA ALA A 27 -18.87 2.99 1.27
C ALA A 27 -18.82 2.90 -0.26
N LYS A 28 -18.05 3.76 -0.90
CA LYS A 28 -17.86 3.73 -2.34
C LYS A 28 -16.79 2.72 -2.75
N TYR A 29 -15.83 2.51 -1.88
CA TYR A 29 -14.78 1.49 -2.00
C TYR A 29 -14.34 1.02 -0.62
N ALA A 30 -13.76 -0.16 -0.58
CA ALA A 30 -13.01 -0.70 0.55
C ALA A 30 -11.60 -1.05 0.06
N VAL A 31 -10.59 -0.82 0.90
CA VAL A 31 -9.19 -1.11 0.57
C VAL A 31 -8.78 -2.39 1.29
N PHE A 32 -8.05 -3.25 0.59
CA PHE A 32 -7.48 -4.47 1.14
C PHE A 32 -6.00 -4.57 0.81
N HIS A 33 -5.15 -4.73 1.82
CA HIS A 33 -3.72 -4.94 1.65
C HIS A 33 -3.46 -6.37 1.15
N CYS A 34 -2.87 -6.49 -0.04
CA CYS A 34 -2.42 -7.78 -0.56
C CYS A 34 -0.96 -8.02 -0.15
N ALA A 35 -0.74 -8.31 1.11
CA ALA A 35 0.59 -8.53 1.67
C ALA A 35 0.55 -9.41 2.92
N ASP A 36 1.66 -10.05 3.23
CA ASP A 36 1.87 -10.80 4.47
C ASP A 36 3.33 -10.73 4.90
N ILE A 37 3.56 -10.39 6.16
CA ILE A 37 4.88 -10.36 6.78
C ILE A 37 4.76 -10.44 8.30
N SER A 38 5.54 -11.28 8.94
CA SER A 38 5.64 -11.38 10.39
C SER A 38 6.63 -10.38 10.99
N ASN A 39 6.56 -10.17 12.29
CA ASN A 39 7.54 -9.36 13.02
C ASN A 39 8.97 -9.91 12.84
N GLU A 40 9.12 -11.23 12.88
CA GLU A 40 10.39 -11.93 12.72
C GLU A 40 10.99 -11.70 11.32
N GLU A 41 10.17 -11.72 10.28
CA GLU A 41 10.60 -11.43 8.91
C GLU A 41 11.02 -9.97 8.76
N VAL A 42 10.23 -9.05 9.31
CA VAL A 42 10.58 -7.62 9.30
C VAL A 42 11.92 -7.41 10.00
N LEU A 43 12.10 -7.92 11.21
CA LEU A 43 13.31 -7.70 12.02
C LEU A 43 14.51 -8.46 11.47
N GLY A 44 14.29 -9.66 10.92
CA GLY A 44 15.32 -10.50 10.32
C GLY A 44 15.69 -10.10 8.89
N ASN A 45 14.95 -9.21 8.27
CA ASN A 45 15.09 -8.80 6.87
C ASN A 45 15.10 -10.00 5.89
N TYR A 46 14.09 -10.85 5.99
CA TYR A 46 13.86 -11.97 5.09
C TYR A 46 12.37 -12.12 4.79
N ALA A 47 12.02 -12.97 3.85
CA ALA A 47 10.65 -13.34 3.52
C ALA A 47 10.50 -14.85 3.50
N LEU A 48 9.44 -15.37 4.12
CA LEU A 48 9.11 -16.80 4.10
C LEU A 48 8.31 -17.19 2.86
N HIS A 49 7.56 -16.25 2.32
CA HIS A 49 6.67 -16.44 1.19
C HIS A 49 7.01 -15.52 0.02
N THR A 50 6.79 -16.04 -1.19
CA THR A 50 6.92 -15.26 -2.42
C THR A 50 5.70 -14.37 -2.63
N ASN A 51 5.84 -13.32 -3.44
CA ASN A 51 4.72 -12.47 -3.85
C ASN A 51 3.56 -13.28 -4.44
N GLU A 52 3.87 -14.26 -5.30
CA GLU A 52 2.85 -15.10 -5.94
C GLU A 52 2.08 -15.96 -4.93
N GLU A 53 2.74 -16.57 -3.95
CA GLU A 53 2.09 -17.36 -2.90
C GLU A 53 1.11 -16.49 -2.09
N ILE A 54 1.51 -15.29 -1.70
CA ILE A 54 0.67 -14.35 -0.96
C ILE A 54 -0.50 -13.86 -1.81
N ILE A 55 -0.28 -13.53 -3.08
CA ILE A 55 -1.33 -13.12 -4.01
C ILE A 55 -2.38 -14.22 -4.16
N ARG A 56 -1.96 -15.48 -4.34
CA ARG A 56 -2.86 -16.63 -4.45
C ARG A 56 -3.64 -16.87 -3.15
N ALA A 57 -2.99 -16.78 -2.01
CA ALA A 57 -3.63 -16.91 -0.69
C ALA A 57 -4.66 -15.79 -0.47
N THR A 58 -4.30 -14.55 -0.77
CA THR A 58 -5.20 -13.38 -0.67
C THR A 58 -6.40 -13.54 -1.59
N ALA A 59 -6.21 -13.90 -2.86
CA ALA A 59 -7.31 -14.10 -3.79
C ALA A 59 -8.25 -15.22 -3.33
N SER A 60 -7.70 -16.33 -2.82
CA SER A 60 -8.48 -17.43 -2.26
C SER A 60 -9.31 -16.99 -1.04
N LEU A 61 -8.73 -16.21 -0.13
CA LEU A 61 -9.40 -15.65 1.03
C LEU A 61 -10.55 -14.73 0.59
N ILE A 62 -10.29 -13.79 -0.30
CA ILE A 62 -11.29 -12.84 -0.79
C ILE A 62 -12.44 -13.57 -1.50
N ASN A 63 -12.15 -14.58 -2.32
CA ASN A 63 -13.19 -15.37 -2.99
C ASN A 63 -14.08 -16.12 -1.99
N ARG A 64 -13.53 -16.63 -0.87
CA ARG A 64 -14.33 -17.23 0.20
C ARG A 64 -15.19 -16.20 0.93
N VAL A 65 -14.59 -15.06 1.31
CA VAL A 65 -15.26 -13.96 2.00
C VAL A 65 -16.41 -13.38 1.18
N MET A 66 -16.20 -13.20 -0.13
CA MET A 66 -17.18 -12.59 -1.04
C MET A 66 -18.26 -13.55 -1.53
N ARG A 67 -18.09 -14.86 -1.33
CA ARG A 67 -18.99 -15.89 -1.89
C ARG A 67 -20.42 -15.70 -1.41
N GLY A 68 -21.33 -15.53 -2.38
CA GLY A 68 -22.77 -15.37 -2.10
C GLY A 68 -23.17 -14.00 -1.56
N ARG A 69 -22.23 -13.05 -1.41
CA ARG A 69 -22.47 -11.68 -0.96
C ARG A 69 -22.56 -10.71 -2.14
N LYS A 70 -23.43 -9.73 -2.01
CA LYS A 70 -23.64 -8.69 -3.03
C LYS A 70 -23.36 -7.32 -2.40
N TYR A 71 -22.09 -6.95 -2.38
CA TYR A 71 -21.68 -5.62 -1.95
C TYR A 71 -21.75 -4.64 -3.13
N SER A 72 -22.04 -3.37 -2.84
CA SER A 72 -22.13 -2.29 -3.83
C SER A 72 -20.83 -1.53 -4.01
N PHE A 73 -19.91 -1.61 -3.06
CA PHE A 73 -18.63 -0.92 -3.11
C PHE A 73 -17.63 -1.60 -4.06
N THR A 74 -16.63 -0.84 -4.49
CA THR A 74 -15.49 -1.39 -5.22
C THR A 74 -14.42 -1.88 -4.22
N LEU A 75 -13.94 -3.12 -4.37
CA LEU A 75 -12.81 -3.62 -3.59
C LEU A 75 -11.50 -3.23 -4.27
N LEU A 76 -10.68 -2.43 -3.61
CA LEU A 76 -9.40 -1.95 -4.10
C LEU A 76 -8.26 -2.67 -3.38
N PHE A 77 -7.42 -3.38 -4.15
CA PHE A 77 -6.22 -4.00 -3.62
C PHE A 77 -5.09 -2.99 -3.61
N GLU A 78 -4.51 -2.78 -2.44
CA GLU A 78 -3.41 -1.85 -2.26
C GLU A 78 -2.07 -2.57 -2.33
N ASN A 79 -1.10 -1.91 -2.98
CA ASN A 79 0.28 -2.36 -2.99
C ASN A 79 0.99 -1.97 -1.69
N LEU A 80 1.86 -2.88 -1.23
CA LEU A 80 2.79 -2.61 -0.14
C LEU A 80 4.24 -2.81 -0.63
N PHE A 81 5.20 -2.49 0.22
CA PHE A 81 6.64 -2.69 -0.04
C PHE A 81 7.21 -3.96 0.61
N VAL A 82 6.36 -4.73 1.27
CA VAL A 82 6.63 -6.07 1.82
C VAL A 82 6.08 -7.14 0.87
N PRO A 83 6.39 -8.44 1.07
CA PRO A 83 5.93 -9.50 0.16
C PRO A 83 4.42 -9.49 -0.07
N GLY A 84 4.03 -9.69 -1.33
CA GLY A 84 2.66 -9.62 -1.82
C GLY A 84 2.55 -8.83 -3.13
N MET A 85 1.51 -8.02 -3.28
CA MET A 85 1.34 -7.17 -4.47
C MET A 85 2.13 -5.86 -4.30
N THR A 86 3.34 -5.81 -4.84
CA THR A 86 4.22 -4.61 -4.75
C THR A 86 4.05 -3.62 -5.89
N LEU A 87 3.34 -3.97 -6.96
CA LEU A 87 3.25 -3.26 -8.22
C LEU A 87 4.57 -3.13 -9.01
N ILE A 88 5.67 -3.75 -8.59
CA ILE A 88 6.91 -3.75 -9.38
C ILE A 88 6.74 -4.61 -10.64
N ASN A 89 6.09 -5.75 -10.51
CA ASN A 89 5.87 -6.72 -11.58
C ASN A 89 4.41 -6.72 -12.04
N SER A 90 4.17 -6.29 -13.28
CA SER A 90 2.80 -6.24 -13.84
C SER A 90 2.13 -7.60 -13.94
N ALA A 91 2.88 -8.70 -14.12
CA ALA A 91 2.31 -10.04 -14.15
C ALA A 91 1.69 -10.45 -12.80
N GLU A 92 2.27 -10.03 -11.68
CA GLU A 92 1.71 -10.27 -10.35
C GLU A 92 0.38 -9.50 -10.16
N THR A 93 0.32 -8.28 -10.65
CA THR A 93 -0.91 -7.47 -10.63
C THR A 93 -2.01 -8.07 -11.52
N GLU A 94 -1.64 -8.50 -12.72
CA GLU A 94 -2.55 -9.21 -13.64
C GLU A 94 -3.05 -10.51 -12.99
N LEU A 95 -2.18 -11.26 -12.33
CA LEU A 95 -2.52 -12.48 -11.61
C LEU A 95 -3.56 -12.20 -10.52
N MET A 96 -3.33 -11.21 -9.64
CA MET A 96 -4.28 -10.83 -8.58
C MET A 96 -5.65 -10.53 -9.14
N LEU A 97 -5.73 -9.66 -10.16
CA LEU A 97 -6.99 -9.28 -10.78
C LEU A 97 -7.69 -10.47 -11.47
N SER A 98 -6.94 -11.42 -12.01
CA SER A 98 -7.50 -12.61 -12.68
C SER A 98 -8.06 -13.65 -11.71
N LEU A 99 -7.43 -13.81 -10.53
CA LEU A 99 -7.82 -14.80 -9.54
C LEU A 99 -9.02 -14.39 -8.69
N VAL A 100 -9.21 -13.10 -8.46
CA VAL A 100 -10.34 -12.62 -7.66
C VAL A 100 -11.63 -12.66 -8.49
N GLU A 101 -12.63 -13.38 -7.98
CA GLU A 101 -13.93 -13.57 -8.66
C GLU A 101 -14.88 -12.37 -8.51
N TYR A 102 -14.71 -11.55 -7.44
CA TYR A 102 -15.51 -10.36 -7.24
C TYR A 102 -15.32 -9.37 -8.39
N GLU A 103 -16.40 -9.02 -9.10
CA GLU A 103 -16.32 -8.24 -10.34
C GLU A 103 -15.95 -6.78 -10.11
N ASN A 104 -16.54 -6.15 -9.08
CA ASN A 104 -16.33 -4.73 -8.77
C ASN A 104 -15.02 -4.52 -7.99
N LYS A 105 -13.90 -4.72 -8.66
CA LYS A 105 -12.55 -4.66 -8.08
C LYS A 105 -11.62 -3.73 -8.85
N GLY A 106 -10.56 -3.31 -8.18
CA GLY A 106 -9.51 -2.51 -8.78
C GLY A 106 -8.26 -2.45 -7.91
N ILE A 107 -7.44 -1.45 -8.15
CA ILE A 107 -6.17 -1.22 -7.48
C ILE A 107 -6.22 0.15 -6.82
N MET A 108 -5.79 0.22 -5.56
CA MET A 108 -5.36 1.42 -4.89
C MET A 108 -3.83 1.49 -5.05
N LEU A 109 -3.34 2.42 -5.85
CA LEU A 109 -1.90 2.64 -5.96
C LEU A 109 -1.47 3.54 -4.81
N ASP A 110 -0.72 2.98 -3.87
CA ASP A 110 -0.04 3.78 -2.86
C ASP A 110 1.34 4.21 -3.36
N THR A 111 1.55 5.52 -3.43
CA THR A 111 2.77 6.11 -3.99
C THR A 111 3.97 5.96 -3.06
N GLY A 112 3.77 6.07 -1.75
CA GLY A 112 4.82 5.91 -0.75
C GLY A 112 5.30 4.46 -0.66
N HIS A 113 4.36 3.52 -0.63
CA HIS A 113 4.67 2.09 -0.66
C HIS A 113 5.40 1.69 -1.94
N LEU A 114 4.98 2.20 -3.10
CA LEU A 114 5.67 1.90 -4.36
C LEU A 114 7.08 2.50 -4.39
N MET A 115 7.27 3.72 -3.91
CA MET A 115 8.61 4.31 -3.74
C MET A 115 9.49 3.44 -2.83
N ALA A 116 8.96 2.99 -1.70
CA ALA A 116 9.68 2.12 -0.77
C ALA A 116 10.05 0.79 -1.42
N ALA A 117 9.10 0.13 -2.10
CA ALA A 117 9.34 -1.10 -2.84
C ALA A 117 10.43 -0.94 -3.91
N LEU A 118 10.36 0.14 -4.71
CA LEU A 118 11.36 0.44 -5.73
C LEU A 118 12.75 0.69 -5.13
N ARG A 119 12.83 1.36 -3.98
CA ARG A 119 14.09 1.58 -3.26
C ARG A 119 14.69 0.29 -2.75
N LEU A 120 13.90 -0.56 -2.11
CA LEU A 120 14.34 -1.85 -1.57
C LEU A 120 14.84 -2.80 -2.67
N ASN A 121 14.33 -2.66 -3.89
CA ASN A 121 14.76 -3.45 -5.05
C ASN A 121 15.85 -2.76 -5.90
N GLY A 122 16.42 -1.63 -5.46
CA GLY A 122 17.47 -0.90 -6.18
C GLY A 122 16.99 -0.24 -7.49
N LEU A 123 15.67 -0.13 -7.69
CA LEU A 123 15.06 0.47 -8.89
C LEU A 123 14.80 1.97 -8.74
N LEU A 124 14.89 2.50 -7.54
CA LEU A 124 14.81 3.92 -7.23
C LEU A 124 16.01 4.31 -6.35
N THR A 125 16.98 4.99 -6.93
CA THR A 125 18.16 5.54 -6.23
C THR A 125 18.07 7.05 -6.02
N ALA A 126 17.14 7.71 -6.72
CA ALA A 126 16.93 9.14 -6.62
C ALA A 126 16.36 9.51 -5.24
N GLN A 127 16.93 10.57 -4.64
CA GLN A 127 16.48 11.12 -3.35
C GLN A 127 15.51 12.29 -3.50
N LYS A 128 15.03 12.55 -4.73
CA LYS A 128 14.13 13.64 -5.08
C LYS A 128 12.80 13.11 -5.65
N GLU A 129 11.73 13.84 -5.42
CA GLU A 129 10.38 13.49 -5.87
C GLU A 129 10.26 13.36 -7.39
N GLU A 130 11.03 14.14 -8.17
CA GLU A 130 11.03 14.06 -9.64
C GLU A 130 11.48 12.68 -10.12
N GLY A 131 12.59 12.17 -9.56
CA GLY A 131 13.06 10.82 -9.90
C GLY A 131 12.14 9.71 -9.41
N ALA A 132 11.48 9.92 -8.26
CA ALA A 132 10.47 8.99 -7.77
C ALA A 132 9.23 8.98 -8.70
N ALA A 133 8.78 10.14 -9.15
CA ALA A 133 7.68 10.25 -10.10
C ALA A 133 8.01 9.57 -11.44
N ASP A 134 9.22 9.72 -11.97
CA ASP A 134 9.68 9.05 -13.18
C ASP A 134 9.68 7.52 -13.00
N ALA A 135 10.17 7.03 -11.87
CA ALA A 135 10.17 5.59 -11.58
C ALA A 135 8.73 5.02 -11.48
N ILE A 136 7.82 5.73 -10.82
CA ILE A 136 6.40 5.33 -10.75
C ILE A 136 5.76 5.36 -12.15
N LEU A 137 6.04 6.36 -12.97
CA LEU A 137 5.52 6.43 -14.35
C LEU A 137 6.00 5.25 -15.20
N ASN A 138 7.22 4.78 -15.03
CA ASN A 138 7.73 3.58 -15.68
C ASN A 138 6.95 2.33 -15.24
N VAL A 139 6.64 2.20 -13.96
CA VAL A 139 5.78 1.13 -13.44
C VAL A 139 4.38 1.20 -14.05
N VAL A 140 3.76 2.38 -14.04
CA VAL A 140 2.42 2.59 -14.63
C VAL A 140 2.41 2.24 -16.13
N ALA A 141 3.48 2.59 -16.86
CA ALA A 141 3.63 2.23 -18.26
C ALA A 141 3.75 0.71 -18.47
N ALA A 142 4.49 0.01 -17.60
CA ALA A 142 4.58 -1.45 -17.64
C ALA A 142 3.23 -2.14 -17.35
N HIS A 143 2.36 -1.49 -16.58
CA HIS A 143 1.02 -1.98 -16.24
C HIS A 143 -0.06 -1.62 -17.29
N TRP A 144 0.31 -1.33 -18.53
CA TRP A 144 -0.61 -0.83 -19.58
C TRP A 144 -1.87 -1.67 -19.75
N ARG A 145 -1.82 -3.00 -19.55
CA ARG A 145 -2.97 -3.90 -19.66
C ARG A 145 -3.99 -3.72 -18.56
N VAL A 146 -3.53 -3.42 -17.36
CA VAL A 146 -4.36 -3.31 -16.14
C VAL A 146 -4.47 -1.89 -15.63
N LYS A 147 -3.83 -0.92 -16.25
CA LYS A 147 -3.85 0.50 -15.86
C LYS A 147 -5.26 1.03 -15.60
N LYS A 148 -6.25 0.62 -16.41
CA LYS A 148 -7.66 1.02 -16.25
C LYS A 148 -8.29 0.56 -14.93
N HIS A 149 -7.66 -0.40 -14.24
CA HIS A 149 -8.07 -0.90 -12.93
C HIS A 149 -7.40 -0.17 -11.77
N ILE A 150 -6.44 0.73 -12.01
CA ILE A 150 -5.90 1.63 -10.99
C ILE A 150 -6.93 2.74 -10.78
N LEU A 151 -7.82 2.53 -9.81
CA LEU A 151 -8.98 3.39 -9.59
C LEU A 151 -8.76 4.43 -8.50
N GLY A 152 -7.79 4.21 -7.63
CA GLY A 152 -7.46 5.11 -6.54
C GLY A 152 -5.96 5.30 -6.38
N ILE A 153 -5.59 6.40 -5.73
CA ILE A 153 -4.23 6.69 -5.29
C ILE A 153 -4.27 7.07 -3.81
N HIS A 154 -3.48 6.38 -2.98
CA HIS A 154 -3.00 6.88 -1.70
C HIS A 154 -1.76 7.72 -1.97
N LEU A 155 -1.82 8.98 -1.60
CA LEU A 155 -0.84 9.98 -2.03
C LEU A 155 -0.02 10.46 -0.84
N HIS A 156 1.21 10.03 -0.78
CA HIS A 156 2.26 10.44 0.15
C HIS A 156 3.62 10.04 -0.39
N LYS A 157 4.69 10.38 0.30
CA LYS A 157 6.04 9.87 0.01
C LYS A 157 6.63 9.08 1.17
N CYS A 158 7.42 8.08 0.84
CA CYS A 158 8.29 7.40 1.80
C CYS A 158 9.50 8.27 2.17
N SER A 159 10.33 7.80 3.11
CA SER A 159 11.61 8.43 3.47
C SER A 159 12.63 8.29 2.35
N LEU A 160 12.66 9.20 1.37
CA LEU A 160 13.57 9.12 0.22
C LEU A 160 15.05 9.22 0.59
N ASN A 161 15.37 9.89 1.69
CA ASN A 161 16.76 10.14 2.13
C ASN A 161 17.29 9.11 3.14
N MET A 162 16.47 8.18 3.63
CA MET A 162 16.93 7.15 4.55
C MET A 162 17.85 6.17 3.82
N PRO A 163 19.07 5.86 4.31
CA PRO A 163 19.90 4.83 3.72
C PRO A 163 19.19 3.47 3.78
N ILE A 164 19.15 2.75 2.65
CA ILE A 164 18.46 1.43 2.60
C ILE A 164 19.15 0.41 3.50
N GLU A 165 20.46 0.53 3.67
CA GLU A 165 21.26 -0.30 4.57
C GLU A 165 20.80 -0.20 6.03
N GLU A 166 20.26 0.95 6.44
CA GLU A 166 19.67 1.10 7.78
C GLU A 166 18.36 0.33 7.92
N TYR A 167 17.54 0.33 6.85
CA TYR A 167 16.31 -0.47 6.84
C TYR A 167 16.59 -1.97 6.79
N THR A 168 17.62 -2.42 6.06
CA THR A 168 17.88 -3.84 5.84
C THR A 168 18.75 -4.49 6.92
N LYS A 169 19.19 -3.77 7.96
CA LYS A 169 19.89 -4.33 9.10
C LYS A 169 19.05 -5.40 9.81
N VAL A 170 19.68 -6.52 10.15
CA VAL A 170 19.06 -7.49 11.03
C VAL A 170 19.00 -6.92 12.44
N ILE A 171 17.82 -6.96 13.04
CA ILE A 171 17.56 -6.50 14.41
C ILE A 171 17.22 -7.73 15.24
N ALA A 172 17.87 -7.89 16.39
CA ALA A 172 17.52 -8.96 17.32
C ALA A 172 16.09 -8.72 17.85
N PRO A 173 15.18 -9.71 17.70
CA PRO A 173 13.82 -9.54 18.18
C PRO A 173 13.77 -9.52 19.71
N ALA A 174 12.95 -8.64 20.27
CA ALA A 174 12.66 -8.62 21.69
C ALA A 174 11.93 -9.89 22.15
N GLU A 175 11.91 -10.17 23.44
CA GLU A 175 11.30 -11.39 23.99
C GLU A 175 9.77 -11.36 23.92
N SER A 176 9.15 -10.22 24.26
CA SER A 176 7.69 -10.09 24.22
C SER A 176 7.15 -9.81 22.82
N PHE A 177 5.91 -10.22 22.56
CA PHE A 177 5.23 -9.93 21.31
C PHE A 177 5.01 -8.43 21.10
N GLU A 178 4.63 -7.72 22.17
CA GLU A 178 4.36 -6.28 22.12
C GLU A 178 5.62 -5.49 21.76
N GLU A 179 6.77 -5.85 22.35
CA GLU A 179 8.04 -5.19 22.04
C GLU A 179 8.51 -5.52 20.63
N ARG A 180 8.38 -6.78 20.14
CA ARG A 180 8.67 -7.14 18.76
C ARG A 180 7.81 -6.37 17.77
N SER A 181 6.51 -6.25 18.06
CA SER A 181 5.57 -5.49 17.25
C SER A 181 5.94 -4.01 17.21
N ALA A 182 6.33 -3.43 18.33
CA ALA A 182 6.80 -2.05 18.38
C ALA A 182 8.11 -1.84 17.60
N GLN A 183 9.07 -2.77 17.68
CA GLN A 183 10.30 -2.74 16.87
C GLN A 183 10.01 -2.82 15.38
N SER A 184 9.15 -3.77 14.97
CA SER A 184 8.75 -3.96 13.58
C SER A 184 8.02 -2.73 13.04
N TYR A 185 7.07 -2.20 13.79
CA TYR A 185 6.33 -1.00 13.42
C TYR A 185 7.25 0.22 13.28
N ALA A 186 8.15 0.44 14.25
CA ALA A 186 9.12 1.53 14.18
C ALA A 186 10.01 1.43 12.93
N ARG A 187 10.44 0.21 12.56
CA ARG A 187 11.22 -0.04 11.36
C ARG A 187 10.42 0.25 10.09
N ILE A 188 9.19 -0.25 10.00
CA ILE A 188 8.30 0.00 8.86
C ILE A 188 8.11 1.51 8.68
N MET A 189 7.73 2.21 9.76
CA MET A 189 7.47 3.65 9.71
C MET A 189 8.72 4.51 9.46
N ALA A 190 9.92 3.99 9.69
CA ALA A 190 11.15 4.71 9.34
C ALA A 190 11.31 4.86 7.82
N LEU A 191 10.90 3.85 7.04
CA LEU A 191 10.88 3.90 5.59
C LEU A 191 9.56 4.50 5.07
N ASP A 192 8.45 4.03 5.57
CA ASP A 192 7.10 4.43 5.19
C ASP A 192 6.61 5.60 6.05
N ALA A 193 7.20 6.75 5.83
CA ALA A 193 7.02 7.92 6.70
C ALA A 193 5.69 8.65 6.50
N HIS A 194 4.88 8.29 5.51
CA HIS A 194 3.64 8.97 5.14
C HIS A 194 3.80 10.52 5.12
N SER A 195 4.88 10.97 4.48
CA SER A 195 5.24 12.39 4.43
C SER A 195 4.52 13.11 3.28
N PRO A 196 4.20 14.41 3.43
CA PRO A 196 3.61 15.17 2.35
C PRO A 196 4.62 15.38 1.21
N LEU A 197 4.10 15.47 -0.01
CA LEU A 197 4.86 15.89 -1.18
C LEU A 197 5.19 17.38 -1.09
N GLU A 198 6.36 17.77 -1.58
CA GLU A 198 6.85 19.14 -1.56
C GLU A 198 6.90 19.77 -2.95
N THR A 199 6.91 18.93 -4.00
CA THR A 199 6.94 19.38 -5.41
C THR A 199 5.69 18.91 -6.16
N ASP A 200 5.49 19.39 -7.38
CA ASP A 200 4.39 19.00 -8.26
C ASP A 200 4.70 17.73 -9.10
N ALA A 201 5.82 17.07 -8.83
CA ALA A 201 6.28 15.92 -9.62
C ALA A 201 5.23 14.81 -9.73
N MET A 202 4.50 14.52 -8.64
CA MET A 202 3.46 13.49 -8.62
C MET A 202 2.22 13.85 -9.43
N ARG A 203 2.03 15.10 -9.83
CA ARG A 203 0.94 15.48 -10.71
C ARG A 203 0.97 14.70 -12.03
N ARG A 204 2.17 14.49 -12.58
CA ARG A 204 2.34 13.68 -13.81
C ARG A 204 1.85 12.24 -13.63
N VAL A 205 2.03 11.66 -12.45
CA VAL A 205 1.53 10.31 -12.12
C VAL A 205 0.01 10.33 -12.03
N ILE A 206 -0.56 11.31 -11.34
CA ILE A 206 -2.01 11.50 -11.21
C ILE A 206 -2.64 11.67 -12.60
N ASP A 207 -2.09 12.54 -13.43
CA ASP A 207 -2.58 12.80 -14.80
C ASP A 207 -2.47 11.54 -15.68
N ALA A 208 -1.39 10.77 -15.54
CA ALA A 208 -1.19 9.54 -16.30
C ALA A 208 -2.19 8.43 -15.91
N ILE A 209 -2.59 8.34 -14.65
CA ILE A 209 -3.53 7.32 -14.15
C ILE A 209 -4.97 7.79 -14.31
N ALA A 210 -5.25 9.07 -14.06
CA ALA A 210 -6.59 9.67 -13.96
C ALA A 210 -7.52 8.90 -12.99
N PRO A 211 -7.13 8.76 -11.70
CA PRO A 211 -7.84 7.93 -10.73
C PRO A 211 -9.22 8.53 -10.40
N ARG A 212 -10.15 7.70 -9.92
CA ARG A 212 -11.45 8.14 -9.39
C ARG A 212 -11.33 8.72 -7.99
N TYR A 213 -10.34 8.24 -7.22
CA TYR A 213 -10.14 8.56 -5.81
C TYR A 213 -8.70 8.98 -5.56
N ILE A 214 -8.52 10.05 -4.81
CA ILE A 214 -7.21 10.46 -4.28
C ILE A 214 -7.38 10.65 -2.78
N VAL A 215 -6.57 9.95 -2.00
CA VAL A 215 -6.53 10.05 -0.55
C VAL A 215 -5.17 10.60 -0.14
N HIS A 216 -5.17 11.68 0.63
CA HIS A 216 -3.96 12.22 1.24
C HIS A 216 -3.65 11.43 2.51
N GLU A 217 -2.84 10.38 2.38
CA GLU A 217 -2.50 9.47 3.47
C GLU A 217 -1.23 9.97 4.19
N LEU A 218 -1.40 10.88 5.10
CA LEU A 218 -0.31 11.59 5.76
C LEU A 218 -0.24 11.26 7.25
N SER A 219 0.94 11.06 7.79
CA SER A 219 1.17 10.91 9.22
C SER A 219 1.27 12.27 9.91
N ALA A 220 0.70 12.38 11.10
CA ALA A 220 0.81 13.55 11.95
C ALA A 220 0.49 13.18 13.41
N ARG A 221 1.14 13.86 14.35
CA ARG A 221 0.92 13.63 15.79
C ARG A 221 -0.27 14.40 16.34
N THR A 222 -0.63 15.50 15.69
CA THR A 222 -1.72 16.37 16.10
C THR A 222 -2.61 16.75 14.92
N PRO A 223 -3.89 17.12 15.15
CA PRO A 223 -4.77 17.63 14.10
C PRO A 223 -4.21 18.87 13.38
N ALA A 224 -3.49 19.73 14.09
CA ALA A 224 -2.87 20.93 13.49
C ALA A 224 -1.74 20.55 12.51
N GLU A 225 -0.86 19.62 12.88
CA GLU A 225 0.17 19.09 11.99
C GLU A 225 -0.46 18.39 10.77
N LYS A 226 -1.53 17.61 10.98
CA LYS A 226 -2.25 16.95 9.87
C LYS A 226 -2.80 17.99 8.88
N ALA A 227 -3.43 19.04 9.39
CA ALA A 227 -3.96 20.13 8.57
C ALA A 227 -2.85 20.85 7.79
N GLU A 228 -1.68 21.05 8.40
CA GLU A 228 -0.53 21.66 7.73
C GLU A 228 0.05 20.75 6.65
N ALA A 229 0.24 19.47 6.94
CA ALA A 229 0.72 18.47 5.96
C ALA A 229 -0.21 18.40 4.73
N VAL A 230 -1.54 18.41 4.94
CA VAL A 230 -2.52 18.44 3.86
C VAL A 230 -2.42 19.74 3.06
N ARG A 231 -2.29 20.90 3.72
CA ARG A 231 -2.12 22.20 3.02
C ARG A 231 -0.85 22.22 2.18
N MET A 232 0.27 21.71 2.71
CA MET A 232 1.53 21.60 1.99
C MET A 232 1.36 20.74 0.73
N GLN A 233 0.80 19.56 0.85
CA GLN A 233 0.59 18.65 -0.27
C GLN A 233 -0.39 19.20 -1.32
N LEU A 234 -1.48 19.85 -0.90
CA LEU A 234 -2.39 20.52 -1.82
C LEU A 234 -1.73 21.69 -2.56
N LYS A 235 -0.84 22.42 -1.89
CA LYS A 235 -0.08 23.50 -2.52
C LYS A 235 0.90 22.96 -3.55
N SER A 236 1.63 21.88 -3.23
CA SER A 236 2.57 21.25 -4.17
C SER A 236 1.86 20.78 -5.44
N LEU A 237 0.69 20.17 -5.31
CA LEU A 237 -0.09 19.66 -6.45
C LEU A 237 -0.69 20.76 -7.35
N ARG A 238 -0.91 21.97 -6.83
CA ARG A 238 -1.47 23.08 -7.62
C ARG A 238 -0.47 23.68 -8.60
N GLY A 239 0.83 23.39 -8.45
CA GLY A 239 1.90 24.08 -9.10
C GLY A 239 2.02 25.52 -8.57
N CYS A 240 3.18 26.14 -8.65
CA CYS A 240 3.29 27.58 -8.49
C CYS A 240 2.59 28.23 -9.71
N CYS A 241 1.28 28.50 -9.61
CA CYS A 241 0.73 29.57 -10.42
C CYS A 241 1.39 30.87 -9.96
N PRO A 242 2.05 31.60 -10.87
CA PRO A 242 2.62 32.92 -10.54
C PRO A 242 1.57 33.90 -10.08
#